data_aa16cbbfd22a17472ece6823922d097d
#
_entry.id   aa16cbbfd22a17472ece6823922d097d
#
_cell.length_a   1.000
_cell.length_b   1.000
_cell.length_c   1.000
_cell.angle_alpha   90.00
_cell.angle_beta   90.00
_cell.angle_gamma   90.00
#
_symmetry.space_group_name_H-M   'P 1'
#
loop_
_entity.id
_entity.type
_entity.pdbx_description
1 polymer ?
#
loop_
_entity_poly.entity_id
_entity_poly.type
_entity_poly.pdbx_seq_one_letter_code
_entity_poly.pdbx_strand_id
1 'polypeptide(L)'
;GGKDPGAIGFSKKHFEKDIVLSVAKILQKKLMKELDAKVLITRDKDEYVTLQERTDFANKENADLFISLHCNAHPNKNASGIETFYLSTAKTDEARAVEALENEVVYKYEGGEEAMQKYDELAFILADMAQVEHLNESSEISYLLQKKLIAKMQCVDRGVKQANFYVLRGAFMPSILVELGFMSNKIEEQKLLKTAYQIKLVNAIFDTVKEFKQKYDNLQ
;
A
#
# COMPACT_ATOMS: atom_id res chain seq x y z
N GLY A 1 -0.06 6.99 -10.65
CA GLY A 1 0.47 8.31 -11.09
C GLY A 1 0.60 8.39 -12.59
N GLY A 2 0.83 9.61 -13.09
CA GLY A 2 0.92 9.85 -14.53
C GLY A 2 -0.38 9.45 -15.24
N LYS A 3 -0.27 8.54 -16.21
CA LYS A 3 -1.40 8.03 -17.00
C LYS A 3 -2.42 7.20 -16.18
N ASP A 4 -2.01 6.68 -15.05
CA ASP A 4 -2.88 5.94 -14.14
C ASP A 4 -3.41 6.87 -13.02
N PRO A 5 -4.72 7.19 -13.02
CA PRO A 5 -5.32 8.02 -11.98
C PRO A 5 -5.52 7.26 -10.66
N GLY A 6 -5.47 5.92 -10.66
CA GLY A 6 -5.97 5.09 -9.55
C GLY A 6 -7.48 5.19 -9.39
N ALA A 7 -7.96 4.95 -8.19
CA ALA A 7 -9.37 5.09 -7.86
C ALA A 7 -9.88 6.53 -8.09
N ILE A 8 -11.05 6.63 -8.72
CA ILE A 8 -11.70 7.92 -9.01
C ILE A 8 -12.67 8.25 -7.87
N GLY A 9 -12.55 9.45 -7.33
CA GLY A 9 -13.40 9.94 -6.25
C GLY A 9 -14.89 9.97 -6.59
N PHE A 10 -15.73 9.91 -5.55
CA PHE A 10 -17.19 10.00 -5.69
C PHE A 10 -17.62 11.22 -6.49
N SER A 11 -16.96 12.36 -6.29
CA SER A 11 -17.20 13.62 -7.03
C SER A 11 -16.71 13.58 -8.48
N LYS A 12 -15.94 12.56 -8.89
CA LYS A 12 -15.25 12.44 -10.18
C LYS A 12 -14.23 13.57 -10.48
N LYS A 13 -13.80 14.30 -9.44
CA LYS A 13 -12.87 15.43 -9.57
C LYS A 13 -11.51 15.16 -8.95
N HIS A 14 -11.39 14.13 -8.10
CA HIS A 14 -10.20 13.81 -7.35
C HIS A 14 -9.76 12.38 -7.66
N PHE A 15 -8.47 12.17 -7.63
CA PHE A 15 -7.84 10.90 -7.99
C PHE A 15 -6.98 10.39 -6.84
N GLU A 16 -6.96 9.08 -6.69
CA GLU A 16 -6.13 8.39 -5.71
C GLU A 16 -4.67 8.83 -5.80
N LYS A 17 -4.12 8.90 -7.01
CA LYS A 17 -2.71 9.24 -7.26
C LYS A 17 -2.24 10.50 -6.55
N ASP A 18 -3.12 11.51 -6.40
CA ASP A 18 -2.80 12.79 -5.76
C ASP A 18 -2.79 12.67 -4.24
N ILE A 19 -3.75 11.93 -3.70
CA ILE A 19 -3.91 11.72 -2.26
C ILE A 19 -2.75 10.89 -1.72
N VAL A 20 -2.46 9.73 -2.35
CA VAL A 20 -1.39 8.85 -1.89
C VAL A 20 -0.02 9.51 -2.00
N LEU A 21 0.24 10.32 -3.04
CA LEU A 21 1.46 11.10 -3.17
C LEU A 21 1.60 12.14 -2.05
N SER A 22 0.49 12.82 -1.70
CA SER A 22 0.47 13.78 -0.60
C SER A 22 0.79 13.08 0.74
N VAL A 23 0.14 11.96 1.03
CA VAL A 23 0.37 11.17 2.25
C VAL A 23 1.82 10.66 2.30
N ALA A 24 2.34 10.12 1.19
CA ALA A 24 3.71 9.62 1.11
C ALA A 24 4.74 10.72 1.41
N LYS A 25 4.57 11.92 0.85
CA LYS A 25 5.47 13.06 1.10
C LYS A 25 5.43 13.54 2.56
N ILE A 26 4.25 13.57 3.18
CA ILE A 26 4.12 13.95 4.59
C ILE A 26 4.79 12.89 5.46
N LEU A 27 4.58 11.60 5.16
CA LEU A 27 5.17 10.47 5.87
C LEU A 27 6.70 10.48 5.73
N GLN A 28 7.23 10.62 4.52
CA GLN A 28 8.66 10.70 4.27
C GLN A 28 9.32 11.77 5.13
N LYS A 29 8.81 13.00 5.08
CA LYS A 29 9.35 14.12 5.87
C LYS A 29 9.34 13.82 7.37
N LYS A 30 8.27 13.21 7.88
CA LYS A 30 8.15 12.88 9.30
C LYS A 30 9.14 11.80 9.71
N LEU A 31 9.23 10.71 8.95
CA LEU A 31 10.13 9.60 9.24
C LEU A 31 11.60 10.04 9.20
N MET A 32 12.02 10.78 8.18
CA MET A 32 13.39 11.31 8.09
C MET A 32 13.73 12.25 9.24
N LYS A 33 12.76 13.07 9.68
CA LYS A 33 12.98 14.04 10.75
C LYS A 33 13.05 13.41 12.14
N GLU A 34 12.26 12.37 12.40
CA GLU A 34 11.99 11.88 13.76
C GLU A 34 12.53 10.46 14.05
N LEU A 35 12.97 9.70 13.02
CA LEU A 35 13.45 8.32 13.21
C LEU A 35 14.87 8.05 12.73
N ASP A 36 15.59 9.05 12.23
CA ASP A 36 16.92 8.85 11.62
C ASP A 36 16.92 7.67 10.61
N ALA A 37 15.91 7.64 9.76
CA ALA A 37 15.72 6.61 8.76
C ALA A 37 15.94 7.17 7.35
N LYS A 38 16.62 6.42 6.48
CA LYS A 38 16.62 6.69 5.03
C LYS A 38 15.26 6.34 4.48
N VAL A 39 14.51 7.31 3.97
CA VAL A 39 13.16 7.11 3.45
C VAL A 39 13.09 7.48 1.98
N LEU A 40 12.78 6.51 1.16
CA LEU A 40 12.64 6.63 -0.28
C LEU A 40 11.17 6.54 -0.68
N ILE A 41 10.78 7.24 -1.72
CA ILE A 41 9.47 7.11 -2.36
C ILE A 41 9.66 6.77 -3.83
N THR A 42 8.83 5.87 -4.35
CA THR A 42 8.97 5.37 -5.73
C THR A 42 8.67 6.42 -6.78
N ARG A 43 7.95 7.48 -6.42
CA ARG A 43 7.74 8.69 -7.23
C ARG A 43 7.55 9.91 -6.34
N ASP A 44 8.05 11.05 -6.75
CA ASP A 44 7.92 12.32 -6.04
C ASP A 44 7.06 13.37 -6.79
N LYS A 45 6.59 13.02 -7.97
CA LYS A 45 5.73 13.84 -8.84
C LYS A 45 4.64 13.00 -9.50
N ASP A 46 3.82 13.62 -10.34
CA ASP A 46 2.79 12.93 -11.13
C ASP A 46 3.42 12.24 -12.35
N GLU A 47 3.99 11.06 -12.11
CA GLU A 47 4.59 10.19 -13.12
C GLU A 47 4.15 8.75 -12.91
N TYR A 48 4.19 7.97 -13.98
CA TYR A 48 3.88 6.54 -13.93
C TYR A 48 5.15 5.75 -13.64
N VAL A 49 5.07 4.87 -12.67
CA VAL A 49 6.10 3.87 -12.32
C VAL A 49 5.40 2.53 -12.30
N THR A 50 5.90 1.56 -13.08
CA THR A 50 5.30 0.21 -13.15
C THR A 50 5.35 -0.48 -11.78
N LEU A 51 4.50 -1.48 -11.59
CA LEU A 51 4.47 -2.20 -10.31
C LEU A 51 5.80 -2.90 -10.04
N GLN A 52 6.42 -3.48 -11.08
CA GLN A 52 7.75 -4.12 -10.96
C GLN A 52 8.85 -3.12 -10.60
N GLU A 53 8.89 -1.95 -11.26
CA GLU A 53 9.90 -0.94 -10.96
C GLU A 53 9.87 -0.48 -9.51
N ARG A 54 8.71 -0.54 -8.83
CA ARG A 54 8.59 -0.15 -7.41
C ARG A 54 9.32 -1.13 -6.49
N THR A 55 9.14 -2.43 -6.70
CA THR A 55 9.85 -3.47 -5.91
C THR A 55 11.31 -3.57 -6.30
N ASP A 56 11.65 -3.46 -7.58
CA ASP A 56 13.04 -3.43 -8.05
C ASP A 56 13.82 -2.26 -7.43
N PHE A 57 13.18 -1.09 -7.33
CA PHE A 57 13.77 0.07 -6.67
C PHE A 57 14.01 -0.20 -5.18
N ALA A 58 13.04 -0.77 -4.46
CA ALA A 58 13.18 -1.10 -3.06
C ALA A 58 14.29 -2.14 -2.82
N ASN A 59 14.35 -3.19 -3.65
CA ASN A 59 15.38 -4.23 -3.60
C ASN A 59 16.77 -3.67 -3.86
N LYS A 60 16.92 -2.84 -4.90
CA LYS A 60 18.20 -2.18 -5.25
C LYS A 60 18.74 -1.30 -4.13
N GLU A 61 17.86 -0.64 -3.41
CA GLU A 61 18.20 0.24 -2.30
C GLU A 61 18.35 -0.51 -0.96
N ASN A 62 18.19 -1.84 -0.95
CA ASN A 62 18.22 -2.71 0.24
C ASN A 62 17.28 -2.17 1.33
N ALA A 63 16.02 -1.91 0.97
CA ALA A 63 15.04 -1.39 1.92
C ALA A 63 14.68 -2.45 2.97
N ASP A 64 14.52 -2.02 4.22
CA ASP A 64 14.12 -2.89 5.34
C ASP A 64 12.61 -3.09 5.43
N LEU A 65 11.84 -2.24 4.77
CA LEU A 65 10.37 -2.28 4.75
C LEU A 65 9.83 -1.60 3.50
N PHE A 66 8.86 -2.24 2.85
CA PHE A 66 8.11 -1.67 1.72
C PHE A 66 6.65 -1.44 2.11
N ILE A 67 6.15 -0.22 1.92
CA ILE A 67 4.75 0.15 2.20
C ILE A 67 4.12 0.71 0.92
N SER A 68 3.11 0.03 0.38
CA SER A 68 2.28 0.51 -0.73
C SER A 68 1.05 1.22 -0.19
N LEU A 69 0.87 2.49 -0.57
CA LEU A 69 -0.26 3.33 -0.13
C LEU A 69 -1.31 3.40 -1.24
N HIS A 70 -2.55 3.07 -0.88
CA HIS A 70 -3.70 3.04 -1.79
C HIS A 70 -4.94 3.69 -1.18
N CYS A 71 -5.91 3.98 -2.03
CA CYS A 71 -7.27 4.37 -1.65
C CYS A 71 -8.27 3.55 -2.46
N ASN A 72 -9.04 2.74 -1.78
CA ASN A 72 -9.97 1.77 -2.33
C ASN A 72 -11.13 2.40 -3.13
N ALA A 73 -11.73 1.63 -3.99
CA ALA A 73 -12.99 1.93 -4.66
C ALA A 73 -13.93 0.72 -4.65
N HIS A 74 -15.23 0.96 -4.53
CA HIS A 74 -16.23 -0.09 -4.53
C HIS A 74 -17.49 0.34 -5.27
N PRO A 75 -18.19 -0.56 -6.01
CA PRO A 75 -19.48 -0.24 -6.65
C PRO A 75 -20.52 0.27 -5.66
N ASN A 76 -20.60 -0.34 -4.47
CA ASN A 76 -21.42 0.17 -3.36
C ASN A 76 -20.78 1.42 -2.77
N LYS A 77 -21.39 2.58 -3.01
CA LYS A 77 -20.91 3.89 -2.54
C LYS A 77 -20.97 4.10 -1.01
N ASN A 78 -21.57 3.16 -0.28
CA ASN A 78 -21.58 3.15 1.18
C ASN A 78 -20.41 2.36 1.78
N ALA A 79 -19.65 1.62 0.97
CA ALA A 79 -18.44 0.96 1.43
C ALA A 79 -17.48 2.01 2.02
N SER A 80 -16.91 1.71 3.19
CA SER A 80 -16.04 2.62 3.94
C SER A 80 -15.09 1.85 4.85
N GLY A 81 -14.06 2.52 5.35
CA GLY A 81 -13.12 1.99 6.32
C GLY A 81 -11.72 1.78 5.78
N ILE A 82 -10.87 1.26 6.64
CA ILE A 82 -9.44 1.04 6.38
C ILE A 82 -9.16 -0.45 6.45
N GLU A 83 -8.32 -0.95 5.56
CA GLU A 83 -7.84 -2.33 5.53
C GLU A 83 -6.36 -2.39 5.17
N THR A 84 -5.68 -3.38 5.71
CA THR A 84 -4.26 -3.60 5.45
C THR A 84 -4.08 -5.00 4.88
N PHE A 85 -3.16 -5.14 3.94
CA PHE A 85 -2.87 -6.38 3.26
C PHE A 85 -1.39 -6.73 3.33
N TYR A 86 -1.11 -8.02 3.32
CA TYR A 86 0.20 -8.58 3.02
C TYR A 86 0.10 -9.65 1.93
N LEU A 87 1.21 -9.94 1.29
CA LEU A 87 1.25 -10.82 0.13
C LEU A 87 0.99 -12.28 0.53
N SER A 88 -0.09 -12.86 0.02
CA SER A 88 -0.42 -14.30 0.09
C SER A 88 -1.67 -14.57 -0.76
N THR A 89 -2.13 -15.80 -0.82
CA THR A 89 -3.38 -16.15 -1.51
C THR A 89 -4.59 -15.51 -0.85
N ALA A 90 -5.42 -14.82 -1.62
CA ALA A 90 -6.64 -14.20 -1.13
C ALA A 90 -7.65 -15.24 -0.60
N LYS A 91 -8.11 -15.05 0.63
CA LYS A 91 -9.02 -15.99 1.32
C LYS A 91 -10.50 -15.61 1.20
N THR A 92 -10.81 -14.37 0.82
CA THR A 92 -12.19 -13.87 0.73
C THR A 92 -12.48 -13.27 -0.63
N ASP A 93 -13.76 -13.25 -1.04
CA ASP A 93 -14.16 -12.61 -2.29
C ASP A 93 -13.88 -11.11 -2.30
N GLU A 94 -13.99 -10.45 -1.16
CA GLU A 94 -13.64 -9.04 -1.01
C GLU A 94 -12.15 -8.80 -1.25
N ALA A 95 -11.27 -9.64 -0.69
CA ALA A 95 -9.83 -9.53 -0.91
C ALA A 95 -9.47 -9.79 -2.38
N ARG A 96 -10.11 -10.78 -3.02
CA ARG A 96 -9.96 -11.03 -4.47
C ARG A 96 -10.42 -9.86 -5.33
N ALA A 97 -11.50 -9.19 -4.93
CA ALA A 97 -11.99 -8.02 -5.66
C ALA A 97 -11.00 -6.83 -5.61
N VAL A 98 -10.39 -6.58 -4.45
CA VAL A 98 -9.35 -5.55 -4.30
C VAL A 98 -8.08 -5.96 -5.07
N GLU A 99 -7.65 -7.21 -4.96
CA GLU A 99 -6.53 -7.76 -5.73
C GLU A 99 -6.71 -7.55 -7.23
N ALA A 100 -7.89 -7.91 -7.76
CA ALA A 100 -8.20 -7.75 -9.18
C ALA A 100 -8.16 -6.27 -9.62
N LEU A 101 -8.67 -5.37 -8.79
CA LEU A 101 -8.68 -3.93 -9.06
C LEU A 101 -7.26 -3.37 -9.15
N GLU A 102 -6.41 -3.70 -8.18
CA GLU A 102 -5.04 -3.20 -8.12
C GLU A 102 -4.14 -3.84 -9.20
N ASN A 103 -4.32 -5.13 -9.49
CA ASN A 103 -3.54 -5.83 -10.52
C ASN A 103 -3.99 -5.46 -11.96
N GLU A 104 -5.21 -4.95 -12.16
CA GLU A 104 -5.73 -4.53 -13.47
C GLU A 104 -4.87 -3.43 -14.14
N VAL A 105 -4.12 -2.69 -13.35
CA VAL A 105 -3.16 -1.67 -13.81
C VAL A 105 -2.16 -2.25 -14.81
N VAL A 106 -1.67 -3.48 -14.58
CA VAL A 106 -0.75 -4.16 -15.48
C VAL A 106 -1.39 -4.36 -16.86
N TYR A 107 -2.62 -4.84 -16.89
CA TYR A 107 -3.36 -5.01 -18.14
C TYR A 107 -3.58 -3.68 -18.86
N LYS A 108 -3.99 -2.63 -18.13
CA LYS A 108 -4.35 -1.33 -18.72
C LYS A 108 -3.14 -0.52 -19.20
N TYR A 109 -2.02 -0.60 -18.48
CA TYR A 109 -0.94 0.36 -18.65
C TYR A 109 0.45 -0.24 -18.88
N GLU A 110 0.65 -1.54 -18.65
CA GLU A 110 1.98 -2.17 -18.69
C GLU A 110 2.18 -3.20 -19.82
N GLY A 111 1.17 -3.42 -20.66
CA GLY A 111 1.31 -4.27 -21.85
C GLY A 111 0.30 -5.42 -21.95
N GLY A 112 -0.82 -5.34 -21.22
CA GLY A 112 -1.93 -6.29 -21.37
C GLY A 112 -1.61 -7.69 -20.86
N GLU A 113 -2.13 -8.70 -21.57
CA GLU A 113 -1.97 -10.12 -21.20
C GLU A 113 -0.51 -10.57 -21.11
N GLU A 114 0.34 -10.11 -22.03
CA GLU A 114 1.78 -10.49 -22.02
C GLU A 114 2.48 -9.98 -20.76
N ALA A 115 2.17 -8.79 -20.30
CA ALA A 115 2.72 -8.27 -19.06
C ALA A 115 2.19 -9.04 -17.85
N MET A 116 0.89 -9.33 -17.79
CA MET A 116 0.31 -10.15 -16.72
C MET A 116 0.96 -11.53 -16.64
N GLN A 117 1.19 -12.18 -17.79
CA GLN A 117 1.87 -13.47 -17.85
C GLN A 117 3.29 -13.41 -17.26
N LYS A 118 4.05 -12.33 -17.56
CA LYS A 118 5.38 -12.13 -16.98
C LYS A 118 5.34 -11.97 -15.46
N TYR A 119 4.36 -11.23 -14.93
CA TYR A 119 4.16 -11.13 -13.49
C TYR A 119 3.85 -12.48 -12.85
N ASP A 120 3.07 -13.33 -13.51
CA ASP A 120 2.73 -14.65 -13.01
C ASP A 120 3.90 -15.64 -13.08
N GLU A 121 4.71 -15.59 -14.14
CA GLU A 121 5.92 -16.41 -14.28
C GLU A 121 7.02 -16.02 -13.28
N LEU A 122 7.26 -14.72 -13.08
CA LEU A 122 8.19 -14.22 -12.07
C LEU A 122 7.75 -14.61 -10.65
N ALA A 123 6.45 -14.60 -10.39
CA ALA A 123 5.91 -15.03 -9.11
C ALA A 123 6.24 -16.49 -8.80
N PHE A 124 6.23 -17.37 -9.80
CA PHE A 124 6.53 -18.79 -9.62
C PHE A 124 8.00 -19.02 -9.26
N ILE A 125 8.90 -18.21 -9.80
CA ILE A 125 10.35 -18.38 -9.61
C ILE A 125 10.86 -17.69 -8.32
N LEU A 126 10.32 -16.52 -7.96
CA LEU A 126 10.80 -15.70 -6.86
C LEU A 126 9.96 -15.86 -5.58
N ALA A 127 8.71 -16.31 -5.71
CA ALA A 127 7.76 -16.36 -4.61
C ALA A 127 8.08 -17.44 -3.56
N ASP A 128 8.78 -18.49 -3.95
CA ASP A 128 8.92 -19.66 -3.08
C ASP A 128 9.94 -19.44 -1.94
N MET A 129 10.97 -18.64 -2.13
CA MET A 129 12.04 -18.49 -1.12
C MET A 129 11.97 -17.19 -0.32
N ALA A 130 11.98 -16.04 -0.97
CA ALA A 130 11.98 -14.74 -0.26
C ALA A 130 10.62 -14.39 0.34
N GLN A 131 9.53 -14.84 -0.27
CA GLN A 131 8.17 -14.55 0.20
C GLN A 131 7.84 -15.27 1.51
N VAL A 132 8.35 -16.48 1.71
CA VAL A 132 8.19 -17.25 2.96
C VAL A 132 9.00 -16.62 4.09
N GLU A 133 10.20 -16.13 3.78
CA GLU A 133 11.11 -15.52 4.76
C GLU A 133 10.51 -14.28 5.42
N HIS A 134 9.84 -13.40 4.66
CA HIS A 134 9.29 -12.14 5.18
C HIS A 134 7.78 -12.14 5.42
N LEU A 135 7.12 -13.31 5.27
CA LEU A 135 5.66 -13.41 5.44
C LEU A 135 5.21 -13.09 6.86
N ASN A 136 5.95 -13.59 7.84
CA ASN A 136 5.62 -13.41 9.26
C ASN A 136 5.76 -11.93 9.66
N GLU A 137 6.85 -11.29 9.26
CA GLU A 137 7.09 -9.86 9.52
C GLU A 137 6.06 -8.99 8.81
N SER A 138 5.72 -9.30 7.55
CA SER A 138 4.69 -8.60 6.78
C SER A 138 3.31 -8.72 7.43
N SER A 139 2.97 -9.91 7.91
CA SER A 139 1.73 -10.16 8.66
C SER A 139 1.72 -9.35 9.97
N GLU A 140 2.79 -9.43 10.77
CA GLU A 140 2.90 -8.77 12.05
C GLU A 140 2.77 -7.24 11.93
N ILE A 141 3.51 -6.64 10.99
CA ILE A 141 3.42 -5.19 10.75
C ILE A 141 2.05 -4.78 10.21
N SER A 142 1.38 -5.63 9.42
CA SER A 142 0.01 -5.37 8.94
C SER A 142 -0.98 -5.28 10.10
N TYR A 143 -0.93 -6.22 11.04
CA TYR A 143 -1.80 -6.20 12.25
C TYR A 143 -1.49 -5.00 13.14
N LEU A 144 -0.23 -4.68 13.33
CA LEU A 144 0.19 -3.52 14.12
C LEU A 144 -0.31 -2.22 13.49
N LEU A 145 -0.13 -2.06 12.17
CA LEU A 145 -0.57 -0.89 11.43
C LEU A 145 -2.09 -0.75 11.48
N GLN A 146 -2.83 -1.82 11.19
CA GLN A 146 -4.29 -1.81 11.22
C GLN A 146 -4.81 -1.35 12.58
N LYS A 147 -4.30 -1.94 13.66
CA LYS A 147 -4.67 -1.58 15.03
C LYS A 147 -4.45 -0.08 15.32
N LYS A 148 -3.29 0.45 14.92
CA LYS A 148 -2.95 1.87 15.15
C LYS A 148 -3.79 2.81 14.27
N LEU A 149 -4.06 2.43 13.01
CA LEU A 149 -4.94 3.18 12.12
C LEU A 149 -6.35 3.27 12.71
N ILE A 150 -6.94 2.16 13.10
CA ILE A 150 -8.31 2.15 13.63
C ILE A 150 -8.41 2.94 14.94
N ALA A 151 -7.46 2.78 15.85
CA ALA A 151 -7.44 3.53 17.10
C ALA A 151 -7.36 5.05 16.86
N LYS A 152 -6.59 5.49 15.85
CA LYS A 152 -6.36 6.92 15.57
C LYS A 152 -7.43 7.54 14.67
N MET A 153 -7.97 6.78 13.73
CA MET A 153 -8.93 7.27 12.74
C MET A 153 -10.39 7.12 13.17
N GLN A 154 -10.69 6.20 14.10
CA GLN A 154 -12.05 5.91 14.58
C GLN A 154 -13.03 5.69 13.41
N CYS A 155 -12.64 4.86 12.47
CA CYS A 155 -13.40 4.49 11.28
C CYS A 155 -13.75 2.99 11.29
N VAL A 156 -14.43 2.54 10.25
CA VAL A 156 -14.75 1.12 10.08
C VAL A 156 -13.45 0.33 9.97
N ASP A 157 -13.28 -0.66 10.83
CA ASP A 157 -12.20 -1.63 10.76
C ASP A 157 -12.57 -2.76 9.78
N ARG A 158 -11.86 -2.83 8.67
CA ARG A 158 -12.02 -3.90 7.69
C ARG A 158 -11.01 -5.04 7.88
N GLY A 159 -10.11 -4.88 8.86
CA GLY A 159 -9.15 -5.87 9.28
C GLY A 159 -7.93 -6.00 8.39
N VAL A 160 -7.12 -7.01 8.72
CA VAL A 160 -5.97 -7.44 7.93
C VAL A 160 -6.37 -8.59 7.04
N LYS A 161 -5.98 -8.54 5.78
CA LYS A 161 -6.30 -9.54 4.76
C LYS A 161 -5.04 -9.98 4.01
N GLN A 162 -5.21 -11.00 3.20
CA GLN A 162 -4.19 -11.53 2.30
C GLN A 162 -4.67 -11.37 0.87
N ALA A 163 -3.76 -11.00 -0.02
CA ALA A 163 -4.02 -10.94 -1.44
C ALA A 163 -2.72 -11.00 -2.25
N ASN A 164 -2.83 -11.42 -3.50
CA ASN A 164 -1.69 -11.66 -4.37
C ASN A 164 -1.40 -10.42 -5.24
N PHE A 165 -1.09 -9.31 -4.59
CA PHE A 165 -0.80 -8.05 -5.26
C PHE A 165 0.51 -8.08 -6.03
N TYR A 166 0.48 -7.73 -7.30
CA TYR A 166 1.69 -7.62 -8.14
C TYR A 166 2.69 -6.60 -7.60
N VAL A 167 2.22 -5.52 -7.00
CA VAL A 167 3.08 -4.48 -6.39
C VAL A 167 3.89 -4.97 -5.19
N LEU A 168 3.53 -6.09 -4.58
CA LEU A 168 4.26 -6.70 -3.47
C LEU A 168 5.10 -7.90 -3.90
N ARG A 169 4.86 -8.45 -5.09
CA ARG A 169 5.62 -9.58 -5.61
C ARG A 169 7.07 -9.18 -5.88
N GLY A 170 7.99 -10.06 -5.56
CA GLY A 170 9.43 -9.84 -5.76
C GLY A 170 10.06 -8.85 -4.80
N ALA A 171 9.38 -8.40 -3.76
CA ALA A 171 9.99 -7.65 -2.66
C ALA A 171 10.84 -8.57 -1.79
N PHE A 172 12.11 -8.21 -1.56
CA PHE A 172 13.06 -8.95 -0.73
C PHE A 172 13.13 -8.41 0.71
N MET A 173 12.04 -7.84 1.17
CA MET A 173 11.86 -7.31 2.52
C MET A 173 10.40 -7.48 2.94
N PRO A 174 10.06 -7.32 4.24
CA PRO A 174 8.69 -7.21 4.70
C PRO A 174 7.93 -6.17 3.88
N SER A 175 6.75 -6.53 3.35
CA SER A 175 6.00 -5.70 2.42
C SER A 175 4.50 -5.74 2.69
N ILE A 176 3.87 -4.57 2.71
CA ILE A 176 2.45 -4.40 3.01
C ILE A 176 1.79 -3.41 2.04
N LEU A 177 0.47 -3.57 1.85
CA LEU A 177 -0.38 -2.61 1.17
C LEU A 177 -1.45 -2.13 2.13
N VAL A 178 -1.71 -0.84 2.15
CA VAL A 178 -2.73 -0.24 2.99
C VAL A 178 -3.71 0.60 2.19
N GLU A 179 -4.99 0.27 2.35
CA GLU A 179 -6.14 1.02 1.82
C GLU A 179 -6.57 2.04 2.86
N LEU A 180 -6.28 3.32 2.60
CA LEU A 180 -6.47 4.43 3.53
C LEU A 180 -7.93 4.89 3.68
N GLY A 181 -8.83 4.33 2.87
CA GLY A 181 -10.25 4.66 2.81
C GLY A 181 -10.80 4.53 1.39
N PHE A 182 -12.08 4.74 1.21
CA PHE A 182 -12.78 4.54 -0.07
C PHE A 182 -13.00 5.86 -0.81
N MET A 183 -12.31 6.05 -1.95
CA MET A 183 -12.53 7.19 -2.85
C MET A 183 -13.95 7.22 -3.41
N SER A 184 -14.56 6.06 -3.61
CA SER A 184 -15.93 5.92 -4.09
C SER A 184 -17.00 6.34 -3.06
N ASN A 185 -16.64 6.55 -1.79
CA ASN A 185 -17.53 7.00 -0.73
C ASN A 185 -17.43 8.53 -0.57
N LYS A 186 -18.57 9.22 -0.62
CA LYS A 186 -18.63 10.69 -0.56
C LYS A 186 -17.98 11.28 0.71
N ILE A 187 -18.22 10.64 1.84
CA ILE A 187 -17.72 11.15 3.14
C ILE A 187 -16.22 10.88 3.27
N GLU A 188 -15.75 9.69 2.84
CA GLU A 188 -14.34 9.35 2.92
C GLU A 188 -13.50 10.13 1.91
N GLU A 189 -13.97 10.32 0.68
CA GLU A 189 -13.32 11.23 -0.28
C GLU A 189 -13.05 12.60 0.37
N GLN A 190 -14.07 13.20 0.99
CA GLN A 190 -13.92 14.51 1.64
C GLN A 190 -12.95 14.50 2.84
N LYS A 191 -12.84 13.37 3.55
CA LYS A 191 -11.86 13.21 4.63
C LYS A 191 -10.45 13.07 4.08
N LEU A 192 -10.25 12.20 3.09
CA LEU A 192 -8.96 11.90 2.45
C LEU A 192 -8.32 13.15 1.82
N LEU A 193 -9.11 14.09 1.35
CA LEU A 193 -8.66 15.39 0.81
C LEU A 193 -8.16 16.37 1.89
N LYS A 194 -8.51 16.17 3.17
CA LYS A 194 -8.12 17.08 4.24
C LYS A 194 -6.72 16.76 4.77
N THR A 195 -5.83 17.73 4.71
CA THR A 195 -4.46 17.60 5.25
C THR A 195 -4.45 17.14 6.71
N ALA A 196 -5.35 17.64 7.55
CA ALA A 196 -5.46 17.22 8.94
C ALA A 196 -5.80 15.72 9.09
N TYR A 197 -6.60 15.16 8.18
CA TYR A 197 -6.90 13.72 8.14
C TYR A 197 -5.69 12.92 7.67
N GLN A 198 -5.01 13.38 6.61
CA GLN A 198 -3.77 12.77 6.11
C GLN A 198 -2.67 12.74 7.19
N ILE A 199 -2.53 13.80 7.98
CA ILE A 199 -1.58 13.85 9.11
C ILE A 199 -1.94 12.79 10.17
N LYS A 200 -3.21 12.54 10.45
CA LYS A 200 -3.61 11.46 11.37
C LYS A 200 -3.24 10.08 10.85
N LEU A 201 -3.47 9.81 9.55
CA LEU A 201 -3.02 8.58 8.88
C LEU A 201 -1.50 8.41 8.98
N VAL A 202 -0.77 9.46 8.62
CA VAL A 202 0.69 9.49 8.70
C VAL A 202 1.19 9.21 10.13
N ASN A 203 0.56 9.78 11.14
CA ASN A 203 0.95 9.51 12.53
C ASN A 203 0.73 8.05 12.96
N ALA A 204 -0.29 7.37 12.44
CA ALA A 204 -0.48 5.94 12.70
C ALA A 204 0.59 5.09 12.01
N ILE A 205 0.90 5.40 10.75
CA ILE A 205 1.96 4.72 9.99
C ILE A 205 3.33 4.97 10.64
N PHE A 206 3.61 6.21 11.01
CA PHE A 206 4.84 6.58 11.71
C PHE A 206 5.04 5.79 13.02
N ASP A 207 4.00 5.74 13.86
CA ASP A 207 4.06 5.00 15.14
C ASP A 207 4.28 3.49 14.90
N THR A 208 3.79 2.97 13.78
CA THR A 208 4.01 1.57 13.37
C THR A 208 5.45 1.35 12.93
N VAL A 209 5.96 2.18 12.03
CA VAL A 209 7.35 2.07 11.52
C VAL A 209 8.35 2.25 12.66
N LYS A 210 8.09 3.17 13.59
CA LYS A 210 8.93 3.38 14.78
C LYS A 210 9.03 2.11 15.63
N GLU A 211 7.91 1.46 15.92
CA GLU A 211 7.88 0.23 16.72
C GLU A 211 8.54 -0.93 15.97
N PHE A 212 8.29 -1.04 14.66
CA PHE A 212 8.96 -2.03 13.82
C PHE A 212 10.47 -1.84 13.82
N LYS A 213 10.97 -0.61 13.59
CA LYS A 213 12.40 -0.30 13.63
C LYS A 213 13.01 -0.67 14.97
N GLN A 214 12.39 -0.29 16.08
CA GLN A 214 12.88 -0.62 17.42
C GLN A 214 13.02 -2.13 17.66
N LYS A 215 12.09 -2.92 17.12
CA LYS A 215 12.16 -4.39 17.19
C LYS A 215 13.34 -4.92 16.37
N TYR A 216 13.56 -4.40 15.16
CA TYR A 216 14.66 -4.81 14.27
C TYR A 216 16.02 -4.41 14.84
N ASP A 217 16.18 -3.19 15.35
CA ASP A 217 17.44 -2.71 15.95
C ASP A 217 17.84 -3.53 17.20
N ASN A 218 16.88 -4.13 17.90
CA ASN A 218 17.15 -5.01 19.06
C ASN A 218 17.50 -6.46 18.67
N LEU A 219 17.38 -6.85 17.40
CA LEU A 219 17.70 -8.19 16.91
C LEU A 219 19.09 -8.26 16.24
N GLN A 220 19.71 -7.11 15.99
CA GLN A 220 21.10 -6.96 15.52
C GLN A 220 22.06 -6.75 16.71
#